data_6a7dda826f1f2694a36e5ebed2986fe5
#
_entry.id   6a7dda826f1f2694a36e5ebed2986fe5
#
_cell.length_a   1.000
_cell.length_b   1.000
_cell.length_c   1.000
_cell.angle_alpha   90.00
_cell.angle_beta   90.00
_cell.angle_gamma   90.00
#
_symmetry.space_group_name_H-M   'P 1'
#
loop_
_entity.id
_entity.type
_entity.pdbx_description
1 polymer ?
#
loop_
_entity_poly.entity_id
_entity_poly.type
_entity_poly.pdbx_seq_one_letter_code
_entity_poly.pdbx_strand_id
1 'polypeptide(L)'
;MGFREVVPASLQEILQNGLLDRTFEDALVPAFLYDSLADKKPWAGAVGSTGIYTKSGLLTPQPNPVTGSDASTGTYGFEQYQVKMDQYGYSIDTNMLLSAMALASKFLEDNKVLAINAAQTKNLLAQSALYGAVGTGQTWVTTASATSTALIVNNANGFTNAVANLSTTGSNPAEGLTGQATPTVVPVSGSNPLNITVGGVANTVTGVDLATNTLTLGTAISATVGQAVISSVSSPQIRPNSRASGYNITASDLATLATFQSAVTRLRAQNVPNIKGAYTAHVAPQTVEELFQDNNFLLA
;
A
#
# COMPACT_ATOMS: atom_id res chain seq x y z
N MET A 1 -41.77 -17.37 32.68
CA MET A 1 -41.97 -15.97 32.24
C MET A 1 -40.68 -15.48 31.63
N GLY A 2 -40.66 -15.31 30.32
CA GLY A 2 -39.46 -14.85 29.62
C GLY A 2 -39.27 -13.32 29.76
N PHE A 3 -38.06 -12.87 29.71
CA PHE A 3 -37.66 -11.44 29.79
C PHE A 3 -38.45 -10.52 28.82
N ARG A 4 -39.06 -11.10 27.80
CA ARG A 4 -39.91 -10.43 26.81
C ARG A 4 -41.23 -9.90 27.34
N GLU A 5 -41.74 -10.43 28.45
CA GLU A 5 -43.05 -10.03 29.01
C GLU A 5 -42.99 -8.78 29.91
N VAL A 6 -41.78 -8.38 30.32
CA VAL A 6 -41.56 -7.29 31.27
C VAL A 6 -41.16 -5.98 30.58
N VAL A 7 -40.64 -6.04 29.36
CA VAL A 7 -40.16 -4.86 28.64
C VAL A 7 -41.06 -4.57 27.45
N PRO A 8 -41.58 -3.35 27.29
CA PRO A 8 -42.38 -2.97 26.12
C PRO A 8 -41.64 -3.24 24.79
N ALA A 9 -42.36 -3.70 23.77
CA ALA A 9 -41.78 -4.10 22.48
C ALA A 9 -40.91 -3.01 21.84
N SER A 10 -41.27 -1.75 21.99
CA SER A 10 -40.50 -0.60 21.51
C SER A 10 -39.13 -0.41 22.21
N LEU A 11 -39.03 -0.81 23.48
CA LEU A 11 -37.78 -0.76 24.24
C LEU A 11 -36.90 -1.99 24.02
N GLN A 12 -37.51 -3.13 23.62
CA GLN A 12 -36.76 -4.36 23.32
C GLN A 12 -35.87 -4.20 22.10
N GLU A 13 -36.34 -3.54 21.03
CA GLU A 13 -35.52 -3.25 19.84
C GLU A 13 -34.33 -2.31 20.14
N ILE A 14 -34.60 -1.25 20.92
CA ILE A 14 -33.58 -0.27 21.29
C ILE A 14 -32.49 -0.90 22.18
N LEU A 15 -32.90 -1.73 23.15
CA LEU A 15 -31.95 -2.44 24.03
C LEU A 15 -31.12 -3.48 23.29
N GLN A 16 -31.73 -4.20 22.33
CA GLN A 16 -31.03 -5.19 21.53
C GLN A 16 -30.05 -4.53 20.58
N ASN A 17 -30.45 -3.46 19.88
CA ASN A 17 -29.57 -2.72 18.97
C ASN A 17 -28.39 -2.08 19.71
N GLY A 18 -28.63 -1.44 20.83
CA GLY A 18 -27.54 -0.83 21.62
C GLY A 18 -26.55 -1.87 22.20
N LEU A 19 -27.03 -3.06 22.60
CA LEU A 19 -26.16 -4.13 23.08
C LEU A 19 -25.34 -4.74 21.93
N LEU A 20 -25.94 -4.90 20.75
CA LEU A 20 -25.28 -5.40 19.55
C LEU A 20 -24.19 -4.45 19.06
N ASP A 21 -24.50 -3.17 18.94
CA ASP A 21 -23.56 -2.15 18.51
C ASP A 21 -22.35 -2.11 19.45
N ARG A 22 -22.57 -2.10 20.76
CA ARG A 22 -21.50 -2.11 21.75
C ARG A 22 -20.65 -3.37 21.69
N THR A 23 -21.28 -4.54 21.56
CA THR A 23 -20.54 -5.81 21.44
C THR A 23 -19.72 -5.86 20.15
N PHE A 24 -20.25 -5.28 19.08
CA PHE A 24 -19.53 -5.17 17.81
C PHE A 24 -18.35 -4.21 17.92
N GLU A 25 -18.55 -3.03 18.48
CA GLU A 25 -17.49 -2.04 18.68
C GLU A 25 -16.38 -2.55 19.59
N ASP A 26 -16.71 -3.17 20.72
CA ASP A 26 -15.75 -3.72 21.67
C ASP A 26 -14.88 -4.85 21.07
N ALA A 27 -15.44 -5.62 20.12
CA ALA A 27 -14.70 -6.67 19.43
C ALA A 27 -13.86 -6.15 18.25
N LEU A 28 -14.26 -5.02 17.65
CA LEU A 28 -13.60 -4.43 16.48
C LEU A 28 -12.28 -3.75 16.84
N VAL A 29 -12.25 -3.02 17.97
CA VAL A 29 -11.14 -2.13 18.37
C VAL A 29 -9.77 -2.83 18.50
N PRO A 30 -9.63 -4.04 19.07
CA PRO A 30 -8.31 -4.63 19.28
C PRO A 30 -7.58 -5.13 18.04
N ALA A 31 -8.26 -5.23 16.90
CA ALA A 31 -7.73 -5.92 15.72
C ALA A 31 -7.12 -4.99 14.64
N PHE A 32 -7.11 -3.66 14.85
CA PHE A 32 -6.58 -2.71 13.88
C PHE A 32 -5.10 -2.42 14.09
N LEU A 33 -4.24 -2.97 13.22
CA LEU A 33 -2.82 -2.68 13.22
C LEU A 33 -2.49 -1.47 12.30
N TYR A 34 -3.02 -1.47 11.08
CA TYR A 34 -2.67 -0.48 10.05
C TYR A 34 -3.48 0.82 10.13
N ASP A 35 -4.62 0.82 10.83
CA ASP A 35 -5.52 1.97 10.93
C ASP A 35 -4.90 3.16 11.70
N SER A 36 -4.01 2.90 12.65
CA SER A 36 -3.35 3.93 13.47
C SER A 36 -2.25 4.71 12.73
N LEU A 37 -1.81 4.23 11.58
CA LEU A 37 -0.70 4.78 10.81
C LEU A 37 -1.14 5.64 9.64
N ALA A 38 -2.41 5.51 9.24
CA ALA A 38 -2.97 6.28 8.15
C ALA A 38 -3.40 7.69 8.61
N ASP A 39 -3.19 8.68 7.75
CA ASP A 39 -3.81 9.99 7.90
C ASP A 39 -5.30 9.88 7.57
N LYS A 40 -6.14 10.00 8.61
CA LYS A 40 -7.58 9.83 8.49
C LYS A 40 -8.22 11.12 8.00
N LYS A 41 -8.80 11.08 6.81
CA LYS A 41 -9.59 12.18 6.27
C LYS A 41 -11.07 11.83 6.34
N PRO A 42 -11.92 12.69 6.94
CA PRO A 42 -13.36 12.45 6.96
C PRO A 42 -13.92 12.51 5.54
N TRP A 43 -14.78 11.55 5.20
CA TRP A 43 -15.54 11.57 3.96
C TRP A 43 -16.77 12.46 4.16
N ALA A 44 -16.91 13.51 3.35
CA ALA A 44 -18.10 14.35 3.40
C ALA A 44 -19.31 13.57 2.87
N GLY A 45 -20.37 13.44 3.66
CA GLY A 45 -21.61 12.80 3.24
C GLY A 45 -22.20 13.49 1.98
N ALA A 46 -22.90 12.72 1.16
CA ALA A 46 -23.60 13.18 -0.06
C ALA A 46 -22.68 13.63 -1.25
N VAL A 47 -21.40 13.32 -1.24
CA VAL A 47 -20.45 13.70 -2.31
C VAL A 47 -20.28 12.59 -3.38
N GLY A 48 -21.02 11.48 -3.28
CA GLY A 48 -20.88 10.32 -4.17
C GLY A 48 -19.77 9.36 -3.71
N SER A 49 -19.46 8.37 -4.54
CA SER A 49 -18.47 7.31 -4.26
C SER A 49 -17.02 7.68 -4.60
N THR A 50 -16.78 8.85 -5.20
CA THR A 50 -15.45 9.26 -5.67
C THR A 50 -15.09 10.62 -5.08
N GLY A 51 -13.95 10.68 -4.41
CA GLY A 51 -13.36 11.92 -3.89
C GLY A 51 -12.12 12.30 -4.69
N ILE A 52 -11.96 13.61 -4.96
CA ILE A 52 -10.79 14.17 -5.64
C ILE A 52 -9.99 14.96 -4.60
N TYR A 53 -8.71 14.64 -4.50
CA TYR A 53 -7.77 15.32 -3.61
C TYR A 53 -6.67 15.99 -4.43
N THR A 54 -6.26 17.18 -4.00
CA THR A 54 -5.19 17.95 -4.64
C THR A 54 -3.96 17.97 -3.73
N LYS A 55 -2.80 17.70 -4.31
CA LYS A 55 -1.49 17.85 -3.70
C LYS A 55 -0.76 18.98 -4.40
N SER A 56 -0.23 19.93 -3.64
CA SER A 56 0.59 21.03 -4.16
C SER A 56 2.07 20.80 -3.84
N GLY A 57 2.94 21.18 -4.75
CA GLY A 57 4.38 21.19 -4.54
C GLY A 57 4.86 22.45 -3.83
N LEU A 58 6.15 22.53 -3.62
CA LEU A 58 6.84 23.66 -3.01
C LEU A 58 7.56 24.48 -4.08
N LEU A 59 7.77 25.75 -3.79
CA LEU A 59 8.64 26.60 -4.60
C LEU A 59 10.11 26.23 -4.33
N THR A 60 10.94 26.30 -5.38
CA THR A 60 12.37 26.14 -5.24
C THR A 60 12.92 27.28 -4.38
N PRO A 61 13.73 26.99 -3.34
CA PRO A 61 14.35 28.04 -2.54
C PRO A 61 15.22 28.98 -3.40
N GLN A 62 15.08 30.29 -3.21
CA GLN A 62 15.82 31.32 -3.93
C GLN A 62 16.94 31.88 -3.02
N PRO A 63 18.17 31.40 -3.11
CA PRO A 63 19.25 31.80 -2.20
C PRO A 63 19.92 33.11 -2.61
N ASN A 64 19.63 33.65 -3.79
CA ASN A 64 20.31 34.83 -4.29
C ASN A 64 19.57 36.12 -3.85
N PRO A 65 20.31 37.13 -3.31
CA PRO A 65 19.72 38.40 -2.97
C PRO A 65 19.26 39.15 -4.23
N VAL A 66 18.12 39.82 -4.14
CA VAL A 66 17.62 40.66 -5.20
C VAL A 66 18.17 42.07 -5.00
N THR A 67 19.03 42.54 -5.92
CA THR A 67 19.61 43.89 -5.90
C THR A 67 19.12 44.67 -7.12
N GLY A 68 18.21 45.61 -6.91
CA GLY A 68 17.82 46.59 -7.93
C GLY A 68 16.93 46.12 -9.09
N SER A 69 16.37 44.92 -9.00
CA SER A 69 15.42 44.38 -9.96
C SER A 69 14.24 43.69 -9.26
N ASP A 70 13.12 43.49 -9.97
CA ASP A 70 12.01 42.71 -9.44
C ASP A 70 12.42 41.27 -9.15
N ALA A 71 11.84 40.67 -8.11
CA ALA A 71 12.05 39.28 -7.78
C ALA A 71 11.55 38.37 -8.92
N SER A 72 12.31 37.33 -9.25
CA SER A 72 11.89 36.34 -10.24
C SER A 72 10.63 35.61 -9.77
N THR A 73 9.67 35.42 -10.66
CA THR A 73 8.45 34.67 -10.39
C THR A 73 8.77 33.17 -10.40
N GLY A 74 8.47 32.49 -9.30
CA GLY A 74 8.53 31.05 -9.20
C GLY A 74 7.16 30.42 -9.53
N THR A 75 7.18 29.23 -10.11
CA THR A 75 5.99 28.41 -10.36
C THR A 75 6.11 27.12 -9.58
N TYR A 76 4.99 26.62 -9.03
CA TYR A 76 4.91 25.31 -8.41
C TYR A 76 3.83 24.46 -9.12
N GLY A 77 4.04 23.14 -9.13
CA GLY A 77 3.10 22.19 -9.69
C GLY A 77 2.04 21.77 -8.68
N PHE A 78 0.94 21.27 -9.18
CA PHE A 78 -0.07 20.57 -8.37
C PHE A 78 -0.54 19.32 -9.10
N GLU A 79 -0.91 18.30 -8.32
CA GLU A 79 -1.38 17.00 -8.81
C GLU A 79 -2.73 16.70 -8.17
N GLN A 80 -3.60 16.03 -8.92
CA GLN A 80 -4.88 15.54 -8.42
C GLN A 80 -4.91 14.02 -8.48
N TYR A 81 -5.45 13.41 -7.43
CA TYR A 81 -5.69 11.97 -7.39
C TYR A 81 -7.12 11.70 -6.94
N GLN A 82 -7.67 10.62 -7.45
CA GLN A 82 -9.02 10.16 -7.12
C GLN A 82 -8.96 9.02 -6.14
N VAL A 83 -9.87 9.04 -5.17
CA VAL A 83 -10.11 7.94 -4.24
C VAL A 83 -11.55 7.48 -4.43
N LYS A 84 -11.74 6.19 -4.69
CA LYS A 84 -13.06 5.56 -4.81
C LYS A 84 -13.38 4.78 -3.55
N MET A 85 -14.61 4.91 -3.06
CA MET A 85 -15.13 4.10 -1.97
C MET A 85 -15.79 2.84 -2.51
N ASP A 86 -15.41 1.70 -1.97
CA ASP A 86 -16.04 0.42 -2.22
C ASP A 86 -16.68 -0.09 -0.92
N GLN A 87 -17.82 -0.78 -1.05
CA GLN A 87 -18.56 -1.34 0.07
C GLN A 87 -18.26 -2.84 0.18
N TYR A 88 -17.92 -3.27 1.38
CA TYR A 88 -17.72 -4.68 1.70
C TYR A 88 -18.76 -5.13 2.73
N GLY A 89 -19.26 -6.34 2.58
CA GLY A 89 -20.24 -6.91 3.49
C GLY A 89 -20.08 -8.42 3.61
N TYR A 90 -20.35 -8.95 4.78
CA TYR A 90 -20.42 -10.38 5.06
C TYR A 90 -21.58 -10.66 5.99
N SER A 91 -22.25 -11.81 5.84
CA SER A 91 -23.38 -12.20 6.66
C SER A 91 -23.21 -13.63 7.19
N ILE A 92 -23.68 -13.87 8.40
CA ILE A 92 -23.79 -15.22 8.97
C ILE A 92 -25.28 -15.61 8.99
N ASP A 93 -25.60 -16.79 8.45
CA ASP A 93 -26.92 -17.36 8.56
C ASP A 93 -27.04 -18.15 9.87
N THR A 94 -27.93 -17.69 10.75
CA THR A 94 -28.18 -18.32 12.05
C THR A 94 -29.46 -19.10 12.00
N ASN A 95 -29.42 -20.41 12.16
CA ASN A 95 -30.59 -21.26 12.17
C ASN A 95 -31.48 -20.95 13.39
N MET A 96 -32.66 -20.38 13.16
CA MET A 96 -33.58 -19.92 14.19
C MET A 96 -34.08 -21.04 15.14
N LEU A 97 -34.15 -22.28 14.69
CA LEU A 97 -34.59 -23.42 15.50
C LEU A 97 -33.54 -23.84 16.55
N LEU A 98 -32.29 -23.81 16.19
CA LEU A 98 -31.17 -24.04 17.13
C LEU A 98 -30.96 -22.85 18.07
N SER A 99 -31.26 -21.65 17.60
CA SER A 99 -31.19 -20.40 18.34
C SER A 99 -32.27 -20.29 19.44
N ALA A 100 -33.42 -20.91 19.28
CA ALA A 100 -34.54 -20.79 20.25
C ALA A 100 -34.24 -21.44 21.62
N MET A 101 -33.34 -22.42 21.71
CA MET A 101 -32.92 -23.08 22.94
C MET A 101 -31.67 -22.49 23.59
N ALA A 102 -30.85 -21.75 22.81
CA ALA A 102 -29.59 -21.14 23.28
C ALA A 102 -29.54 -19.61 23.02
N LEU A 103 -30.64 -18.96 22.94
CA LEU A 103 -30.99 -17.79 22.15
C LEU A 103 -30.09 -16.57 22.31
N ALA A 104 -29.76 -16.18 23.53
CA ALA A 104 -29.04 -14.90 23.73
C ALA A 104 -27.51 -15.02 23.49
N SER A 105 -26.93 -16.16 23.82
CA SER A 105 -25.48 -16.31 23.75
C SER A 105 -24.97 -16.54 22.32
N LYS A 106 -25.68 -17.33 21.50
CA LYS A 106 -25.23 -17.62 20.13
C LYS A 106 -25.30 -16.42 19.19
N PHE A 107 -26.36 -15.62 19.27
CA PHE A 107 -26.49 -14.41 18.47
C PHE A 107 -25.44 -13.36 18.82
N LEU A 108 -25.13 -13.19 20.12
CA LEU A 108 -24.04 -12.30 20.56
C LEU A 108 -22.68 -12.83 20.15
N GLU A 109 -22.47 -14.14 20.15
CA GLU A 109 -21.25 -14.77 19.70
C GLU A 109 -21.05 -14.60 18.18
N ASP A 110 -22.11 -14.83 17.39
CA ASP A 110 -22.09 -14.61 15.94
C ASP A 110 -21.80 -13.14 15.60
N ASN A 111 -22.36 -12.18 16.34
CA ASN A 111 -22.06 -10.76 16.20
C ASN A 111 -20.59 -10.45 16.52
N LYS A 112 -20.03 -11.03 17.58
CA LYS A 112 -18.60 -10.91 17.92
C LYS A 112 -17.69 -11.50 16.85
N VAL A 113 -18.05 -12.67 16.29
CA VAL A 113 -17.30 -13.28 15.19
C VAL A 113 -17.33 -12.40 13.93
N LEU A 114 -18.51 -11.81 13.61
CA LEU A 114 -18.62 -10.86 12.49
C LEU A 114 -17.77 -9.61 12.72
N ALA A 115 -17.74 -9.07 13.92
CA ALA A 115 -16.91 -7.92 14.27
C ALA A 115 -15.41 -8.21 14.08
N ILE A 116 -14.95 -9.37 14.57
CA ILE A 116 -13.55 -9.80 14.37
C ILE A 116 -13.24 -9.97 12.88
N ASN A 117 -14.15 -10.59 12.12
CA ASN A 117 -13.98 -10.76 10.68
C ASN A 117 -13.93 -9.41 9.94
N ALA A 118 -14.79 -8.46 10.30
CA ALA A 118 -14.80 -7.11 9.73
C ALA A 118 -13.46 -6.38 10.02
N ALA A 119 -12.94 -6.50 11.25
CA ALA A 119 -11.65 -5.93 11.62
C ALA A 119 -10.49 -6.56 10.84
N GLN A 120 -10.46 -7.88 10.73
CA GLN A 120 -9.46 -8.60 9.93
C GLN A 120 -9.52 -8.22 8.46
N THR A 121 -10.73 -8.12 7.89
CA THR A 121 -10.94 -7.72 6.50
C THR A 121 -10.45 -6.30 6.26
N LYS A 122 -10.79 -5.34 7.12
CA LYS A 122 -10.31 -3.96 7.03
C LYS A 122 -8.80 -3.88 7.13
N ASN A 123 -8.20 -4.63 8.05
CA ASN A 123 -6.75 -4.68 8.23
C ASN A 123 -6.05 -5.30 7.00
N LEU A 124 -6.60 -6.37 6.42
CA LEU A 124 -6.10 -7.00 5.20
C LEU A 124 -6.20 -6.06 3.98
N LEU A 125 -7.31 -5.33 3.84
CA LEU A 125 -7.47 -4.34 2.77
C LEU A 125 -6.47 -3.19 2.91
N ALA A 126 -6.27 -2.68 4.13
CA ALA A 126 -5.27 -1.64 4.40
C ALA A 126 -3.85 -2.15 4.12
N GLN A 127 -3.52 -3.38 4.52
CA GLN A 127 -2.27 -4.03 4.19
C GLN A 127 -2.07 -4.18 2.68
N SER A 128 -3.09 -4.68 1.97
CA SER A 128 -3.03 -4.85 0.51
C SER A 128 -2.85 -3.53 -0.22
N ALA A 129 -3.53 -2.47 0.22
CA ALA A 129 -3.37 -1.14 -0.34
C ALA A 129 -1.97 -0.57 -0.10
N LEU A 130 -1.43 -0.74 1.11
CA LEU A 130 -0.08 -0.30 1.45
C LEU A 130 0.98 -1.05 0.64
N TYR A 131 0.91 -2.39 0.60
CA TYR A 131 1.82 -3.20 -0.20
C TYR A 131 1.64 -2.96 -1.69
N GLY A 132 0.41 -2.76 -2.17
CA GLY A 132 0.11 -2.36 -3.54
C GLY A 132 0.77 -1.05 -3.94
N ALA A 133 0.77 -0.05 -3.05
CA ALA A 133 1.39 1.24 -3.30
C ALA A 133 2.92 1.23 -3.20
N VAL A 134 3.49 0.45 -2.27
CA VAL A 134 4.92 0.51 -1.94
C VAL A 134 5.70 -0.67 -2.50
N GLY A 135 5.10 -1.85 -2.58
CA GLY A 135 5.76 -3.10 -2.99
C GLY A 135 5.60 -3.46 -4.47
N THR A 136 4.77 -2.73 -5.23
CA THR A 136 4.51 -3.04 -6.64
C THR A 136 5.59 -2.50 -7.57
N GLY A 137 5.67 -3.09 -8.78
CA GLY A 137 6.63 -2.69 -9.80
C GLY A 137 8.04 -3.22 -9.58
N GLN A 138 8.21 -4.20 -8.69
CA GLN A 138 9.47 -4.95 -8.52
C GLN A 138 9.18 -6.44 -8.46
N THR A 139 9.88 -7.19 -9.29
CA THR A 139 9.74 -8.64 -9.40
C THR A 139 11.07 -9.25 -9.88
N TRP A 140 11.09 -10.51 -10.19
CA TRP A 140 12.25 -11.19 -10.78
C TRP A 140 11.83 -12.16 -11.88
N VAL A 141 12.75 -12.47 -12.75
CA VAL A 141 12.58 -13.42 -13.85
C VAL A 141 12.47 -14.85 -13.29
N THR A 142 11.43 -15.57 -13.65
CA THR A 142 11.24 -16.98 -13.24
C THR A 142 11.69 -17.98 -14.30
N THR A 143 11.64 -17.59 -15.58
CA THR A 143 12.04 -18.44 -16.69
C THR A 143 13.08 -17.70 -17.54
N ALA A 144 14.22 -18.33 -17.73
CA ALA A 144 15.27 -17.76 -18.57
C ALA A 144 14.78 -17.59 -20.01
N SER A 145 15.14 -16.49 -20.65
CA SER A 145 14.87 -16.24 -22.07
C SER A 145 16.16 -15.96 -22.83
N ALA A 146 16.31 -16.56 -24.00
CA ALA A 146 17.40 -16.27 -24.92
C ALA A 146 16.91 -15.28 -25.98
N THR A 147 17.01 -13.99 -25.74
CA THR A 147 16.57 -12.91 -26.65
C THR A 147 15.10 -13.00 -27.03
N SER A 148 14.24 -12.58 -26.12
CA SER A 148 12.78 -12.59 -26.31
C SER A 148 12.17 -11.27 -25.87
N THR A 149 11.05 -10.89 -26.48
CA THR A 149 10.18 -9.82 -25.99
C THR A 149 9.18 -10.31 -24.93
N ALA A 150 8.99 -11.61 -24.78
CA ALA A 150 8.18 -12.18 -23.70
C ALA A 150 9.07 -12.52 -22.51
N LEU A 151 8.77 -11.92 -21.35
CA LEU A 151 9.51 -12.11 -20.11
C LEU A 151 8.58 -12.64 -19.03
N ILE A 152 8.81 -13.88 -18.58
CA ILE A 152 8.01 -14.51 -17.52
C ILE A 152 8.62 -14.14 -16.18
N VAL A 153 7.79 -13.54 -15.31
CA VAL A 153 8.16 -13.02 -14.01
C VAL A 153 7.38 -13.66 -12.88
N ASN A 154 7.82 -13.49 -11.64
CA ASN A 154 7.13 -14.06 -10.47
C ASN A 154 5.76 -13.41 -10.23
N ASN A 155 5.64 -12.09 -10.46
CA ASN A 155 4.40 -11.36 -10.29
C ASN A 155 4.35 -10.16 -11.24
N ALA A 156 3.35 -10.11 -12.10
CA ALA A 156 3.17 -9.04 -13.09
C ALA A 156 2.22 -7.92 -12.63
N ASN A 157 1.56 -8.05 -11.46
CA ASN A 157 0.52 -7.12 -11.02
C ASN A 157 0.99 -5.65 -10.92
N GLY A 158 2.24 -5.40 -10.58
CA GLY A 158 2.78 -4.05 -10.44
C GLY A 158 3.19 -3.36 -11.74
N PHE A 159 2.91 -3.98 -12.90
CA PHE A 159 3.36 -3.49 -14.22
C PHE A 159 2.18 -3.16 -15.16
N THR A 160 0.95 -3.20 -14.65
CA THR A 160 -0.27 -3.02 -15.47
C THR A 160 -0.54 -1.58 -15.89
N ASN A 161 0.01 -0.61 -15.16
CA ASN A 161 -0.26 0.79 -15.37
C ASN A 161 1.03 1.58 -15.61
N ALA A 162 0.95 2.53 -16.52
CA ALA A 162 1.96 3.54 -16.78
C ALA A 162 1.44 4.92 -16.39
N VAL A 163 2.33 5.87 -16.11
CA VAL A 163 1.97 7.27 -15.89
C VAL A 163 2.23 8.02 -17.18
N ALA A 164 1.16 8.44 -17.85
CA ALA A 164 1.24 9.32 -19.01
C ALA A 164 1.44 10.77 -18.55
N ASN A 165 2.01 11.59 -19.44
CA ASN A 165 2.30 13.00 -19.19
C ASN A 165 3.24 13.26 -18.00
N LEU A 166 4.05 12.27 -17.65
CA LEU A 166 5.11 12.45 -16.66
C LEU A 166 6.20 13.35 -17.28
N SER A 167 6.39 14.54 -16.72
CA SER A 167 7.49 15.41 -17.12
C SER A 167 8.70 15.18 -16.22
N THR A 168 9.85 15.06 -16.83
CA THR A 168 11.14 15.07 -16.10
C THR A 168 11.65 16.50 -15.88
N THR A 169 11.10 17.48 -16.60
CA THR A 169 11.45 18.89 -16.47
C THR A 169 10.59 19.53 -15.38
N GLY A 170 11.23 20.01 -14.32
CA GLY A 170 10.53 20.62 -13.19
C GLY A 170 9.92 19.62 -12.19
N SER A 171 10.19 18.31 -12.36
CA SER A 171 9.86 17.34 -11.31
C SER A 171 10.81 17.48 -10.13
N ASN A 172 10.25 17.52 -8.94
CA ASN A 172 11.01 17.50 -7.71
C ASN A 172 10.67 16.24 -6.91
N PRO A 173 11.52 15.20 -6.94
CA PRO A 173 11.27 13.96 -6.21
C PRO A 173 11.14 14.16 -4.70
N ALA A 174 11.81 15.17 -4.14
CA ALA A 174 11.72 15.50 -2.71
C ALA A 174 10.35 16.06 -2.33
N GLU A 175 9.63 16.64 -3.27
CA GLU A 175 8.26 17.14 -3.08
C GLU A 175 7.21 16.06 -3.42
N GLY A 176 7.65 14.94 -4.02
CA GLY A 176 6.78 13.87 -4.48
C GLY A 176 5.84 14.29 -5.60
N LEU A 177 6.22 15.28 -6.40
CA LEU A 177 5.51 15.71 -7.60
C LEU A 177 6.20 15.17 -8.85
N THR A 178 5.41 14.88 -9.89
CA THR A 178 5.90 14.33 -11.16
C THR A 178 6.23 15.40 -12.20
N GLY A 179 6.07 16.67 -11.85
CA GLY A 179 6.40 17.82 -12.69
C GLY A 179 5.32 18.20 -13.70
N GLN A 180 4.24 17.44 -13.80
CA GLN A 180 3.05 17.77 -14.58
C GLN A 180 1.87 18.10 -13.68
N ALA A 181 1.04 19.05 -14.09
CA ALA A 181 -0.15 19.45 -13.34
C ALA A 181 -1.18 18.30 -13.23
N THR A 182 -1.25 17.43 -14.23
CA THR A 182 -2.22 16.32 -14.30
C THR A 182 -1.56 15.05 -14.86
N PRO A 183 -0.71 14.35 -14.10
CA PRO A 183 -0.24 13.05 -14.50
C PRO A 183 -1.42 12.07 -14.54
N THR A 184 -1.54 11.32 -15.62
CA THR A 184 -2.64 10.39 -15.84
C THR A 184 -2.16 8.97 -15.76
N VAL A 185 -2.78 8.17 -14.91
CA VAL A 185 -2.52 6.72 -14.85
C VAL A 185 -3.31 6.05 -15.98
N VAL A 186 -2.61 5.38 -16.86
CA VAL A 186 -3.18 4.71 -18.04
C VAL A 186 -2.72 3.25 -18.07
N PRO A 187 -3.50 2.33 -18.67
CA PRO A 187 -3.05 0.96 -18.87
C PRO A 187 -1.80 0.93 -19.76
N VAL A 188 -0.88 0.04 -19.41
CA VAL A 188 0.32 -0.21 -20.20
C VAL A 188 -0.07 -0.72 -21.59
N SER A 189 0.51 -0.10 -22.62
CA SER A 189 0.28 -0.42 -24.03
C SER A 189 1.48 0.00 -24.88
N GLY A 190 1.46 -0.34 -26.16
CA GLY A 190 2.50 0.12 -27.10
C GLY A 190 2.59 1.65 -27.24
N SER A 191 1.48 2.37 -27.04
CA SER A 191 1.44 3.85 -27.04
C SER A 191 1.76 4.46 -25.67
N ASN A 192 1.60 3.70 -24.59
CA ASN A 192 1.91 4.13 -23.22
C ASN A 192 2.80 3.08 -22.54
N PRO A 193 4.06 2.94 -22.96
CA PRO A 193 4.96 1.94 -22.40
C PRO A 193 5.40 2.34 -20.99
N LEU A 194 5.55 1.33 -20.13
CA LEU A 194 6.12 1.50 -18.80
C LEU A 194 7.63 1.28 -18.86
N ASN A 195 8.41 2.26 -18.43
CA ASN A 195 9.86 2.12 -18.34
C ASN A 195 10.25 1.17 -17.20
N ILE A 196 11.13 0.22 -17.51
CA ILE A 196 11.64 -0.77 -16.56
C ILE A 196 13.15 -0.95 -16.72
N THR A 197 13.75 -1.60 -15.74
CA THR A 197 15.08 -2.20 -15.86
C THR A 197 15.00 -3.69 -15.60
N VAL A 198 15.71 -4.49 -16.40
CA VAL A 198 15.84 -5.94 -16.24
C VAL A 198 17.31 -6.25 -16.01
N GLY A 199 17.67 -6.70 -14.81
CA GLY A 199 19.07 -6.91 -14.46
C GLY A 199 19.96 -5.67 -14.61
N GLY A 200 19.39 -4.47 -14.47
CA GLY A 200 20.06 -3.19 -14.67
C GLY A 200 20.04 -2.67 -16.12
N VAL A 201 19.55 -3.45 -17.08
CA VAL A 201 19.41 -3.02 -18.49
C VAL A 201 18.05 -2.34 -18.68
N ALA A 202 18.04 -1.13 -19.23
CA ALA A 202 16.83 -0.37 -19.49
C ALA A 202 15.99 -1.02 -20.62
N ASN A 203 14.68 -1.08 -20.41
CA ASN A 203 13.70 -1.57 -21.37
C ASN A 203 12.33 -0.93 -21.09
N THR A 204 11.33 -1.31 -21.88
CA THR A 204 9.96 -0.89 -21.69
C THR A 204 9.02 -2.08 -21.70
N VAL A 205 7.92 -2.01 -20.94
CA VAL A 205 6.80 -2.96 -21.00
C VAL A 205 5.71 -2.33 -21.85
N THR A 206 5.26 -3.05 -22.86
CA THR A 206 4.20 -2.64 -23.80
C THR A 206 2.93 -3.47 -23.66
N GLY A 207 2.96 -4.55 -22.91
CA GLY A 207 1.80 -5.38 -22.60
C GLY A 207 2.05 -6.24 -21.36
N VAL A 208 0.98 -6.62 -20.68
CA VAL A 208 1.02 -7.44 -19.45
C VAL A 208 -0.06 -8.51 -19.53
N ASP A 209 0.34 -9.75 -19.35
CA ASP A 209 -0.58 -10.86 -19.15
C ASP A 209 -0.47 -11.34 -17.69
N LEU A 210 -1.52 -11.07 -16.92
CA LEU A 210 -1.59 -11.44 -15.51
C LEU A 210 -1.85 -12.96 -15.30
N ALA A 211 -2.46 -13.61 -16.28
CA ALA A 211 -2.76 -15.05 -16.15
C ALA A 211 -1.49 -15.91 -16.21
N THR A 212 -0.53 -15.51 -17.03
CA THR A 212 0.75 -16.20 -17.20
C THR A 212 1.92 -15.48 -16.53
N ASN A 213 1.68 -14.33 -15.86
CA ASN A 213 2.70 -13.46 -15.33
C ASN A 213 3.77 -13.07 -16.38
N THR A 214 3.33 -12.77 -17.59
CA THR A 214 4.21 -12.44 -18.71
C THR A 214 4.17 -10.95 -19.01
N LEU A 215 5.36 -10.34 -19.12
CA LEU A 215 5.56 -8.96 -19.56
C LEU A 215 5.99 -8.99 -21.03
N THR A 216 5.30 -8.24 -21.88
CA THR A 216 5.73 -7.99 -23.26
C THR A 216 6.65 -6.78 -23.28
N LEU A 217 7.87 -6.97 -23.71
CA LEU A 217 8.93 -5.94 -23.76
C LEU A 217 8.93 -5.20 -25.10
N GLY A 218 9.31 -3.93 -25.08
CA GLY A 218 9.52 -3.15 -26.29
C GLY A 218 10.76 -3.58 -27.08
N THR A 219 11.80 -4.06 -26.39
CA THR A 219 13.03 -4.58 -27.00
C THR A 219 13.30 -5.97 -26.47
N ALA A 220 13.66 -6.88 -27.38
CA ALA A 220 14.04 -8.25 -27.02
C ALA A 220 15.34 -8.25 -26.20
N ILE A 221 15.37 -9.00 -25.09
CA ILE A 221 16.54 -9.17 -24.25
C ILE A 221 16.75 -10.62 -23.87
N SER A 222 17.99 -10.96 -23.52
CA SER A 222 18.31 -12.21 -22.83
C SER A 222 18.17 -11.98 -21.33
N ALA A 223 17.46 -12.85 -20.64
CA ALA A 223 17.27 -12.77 -19.20
C ALA A 223 17.51 -14.11 -18.53
N THR A 224 18.13 -14.07 -17.35
CA THR A 224 18.39 -15.25 -16.51
C THR A 224 17.45 -15.27 -15.32
N VAL A 225 17.17 -16.46 -14.79
CA VAL A 225 16.34 -16.63 -13.59
C VAL A 225 16.93 -15.86 -12.43
N GLY A 226 16.07 -15.19 -11.66
CA GLY A 226 16.46 -14.39 -10.50
C GLY A 226 16.88 -12.97 -10.81
N GLN A 227 17.03 -12.56 -12.07
CA GLN A 227 17.28 -11.18 -12.43
C GLN A 227 16.14 -10.28 -11.97
N ALA A 228 16.49 -9.15 -11.34
CA ALA A 228 15.52 -8.17 -10.88
C ALA A 228 14.86 -7.43 -12.07
N VAL A 229 13.56 -7.27 -12.01
CA VAL A 229 12.75 -6.45 -12.92
C VAL A 229 12.14 -5.33 -12.11
N ILE A 230 12.50 -4.09 -12.41
CA ILE A 230 12.17 -2.91 -11.60
C ILE A 230 11.53 -1.86 -12.49
N SER A 231 10.32 -1.43 -12.15
CA SER A 231 9.64 -0.30 -12.80
C SER A 231 10.27 1.03 -12.39
N SER A 232 10.32 1.99 -13.30
CA SER A 232 10.79 3.35 -13.03
C SER A 232 9.96 4.10 -11.98
N VAL A 233 8.72 3.70 -11.78
CA VAL A 233 7.79 4.30 -10.80
C VAL A 233 7.70 3.51 -9.48
N SER A 234 8.47 2.43 -9.33
CA SER A 234 8.46 1.62 -8.11
C SER A 234 9.19 2.30 -6.95
N SER A 235 8.68 2.09 -5.74
CA SER A 235 9.38 2.49 -4.53
C SER A 235 10.68 1.71 -4.35
N PRO A 236 11.76 2.34 -3.87
CA PRO A 236 13.01 1.63 -3.63
C PRO A 236 12.84 0.58 -2.52
N GLN A 237 13.29 -0.63 -2.78
CA GLN A 237 13.32 -1.72 -1.81
C GLN A 237 14.74 -1.92 -1.29
N ILE A 238 14.87 -2.00 0.02
CA ILE A 238 16.13 -2.30 0.71
C ILE A 238 16.05 -3.76 1.15
N ARG A 239 17.06 -4.54 0.77
CA ARG A 239 17.15 -5.95 1.09
C ARG A 239 18.41 -6.23 1.92
N PRO A 240 18.38 -7.23 2.80
CA PRO A 240 19.58 -7.66 3.52
C PRO A 240 20.73 -7.93 2.54
N ASN A 241 21.95 -7.65 2.96
CA ASN A 241 23.16 -7.83 2.16
C ASN A 241 23.11 -7.24 0.73
N SER A 242 22.30 -6.17 0.51
CA SER A 242 22.11 -5.50 -0.79
C SER A 242 21.71 -6.45 -1.93
N ARG A 243 20.93 -7.48 -1.64
CA ARG A 243 20.45 -8.44 -2.65
C ARG A 243 19.62 -7.75 -3.74
N ALA A 244 19.91 -8.08 -4.99
CA ALA A 244 19.32 -7.42 -6.16
C ALA A 244 17.80 -7.73 -6.29
N SER A 245 17.38 -8.93 -5.93
CA SER A 245 15.96 -9.36 -6.01
C SER A 245 15.56 -10.21 -4.81
N GLY A 246 14.26 -10.40 -4.62
CA GLY A 246 13.75 -11.33 -3.59
C GLY A 246 14.18 -12.78 -3.83
N TYR A 247 14.42 -13.18 -5.07
CA TYR A 247 14.92 -14.51 -5.43
C TYR A 247 16.31 -14.80 -4.84
N ASN A 248 17.14 -13.77 -4.69
CA ASN A 248 18.53 -13.92 -4.24
C ASN A 248 18.66 -13.90 -2.71
N ILE A 249 17.57 -13.74 -1.97
CA ILE A 249 17.55 -13.81 -0.51
C ILE A 249 17.70 -15.27 -0.09
N THR A 250 18.65 -15.53 0.80
CA THR A 250 18.93 -16.86 1.36
C THR A 250 18.64 -16.88 2.85
N ALA A 251 18.61 -18.06 3.46
CA ALA A 251 18.35 -18.22 4.90
C ALA A 251 19.40 -17.52 5.80
N SER A 252 20.56 -17.14 5.25
CA SER A 252 21.59 -16.36 5.96
C SER A 252 21.40 -14.83 5.86
N ASP A 253 20.46 -14.36 5.06
CA ASP A 253 20.19 -12.93 4.89
C ASP A 253 19.15 -12.46 5.91
N LEU A 254 19.58 -12.32 7.17
CA LEU A 254 18.73 -11.92 8.29
C LEU A 254 18.47 -10.41 8.30
N ALA A 255 17.35 -10.02 8.89
CA ALA A 255 17.04 -8.62 9.16
C ALA A 255 17.92 -8.10 10.31
N THR A 256 18.77 -7.11 10.01
CA THR A 256 19.70 -6.52 10.96
C THR A 256 19.38 -5.05 11.24
N LEU A 257 19.90 -4.50 12.33
CA LEU A 257 19.81 -3.06 12.63
C LEU A 257 20.32 -2.21 11.47
N ALA A 258 21.39 -2.64 10.78
CA ALA A 258 21.95 -1.94 9.62
C ALA A 258 20.96 -1.79 8.46
N THR A 259 20.12 -2.81 8.24
CA THR A 259 19.06 -2.76 7.20
C THR A 259 18.01 -1.68 7.52
N PHE A 260 17.59 -1.59 8.78
CA PHE A 260 16.64 -0.56 9.24
C PHE A 260 17.25 0.85 9.21
N GLN A 261 18.52 1.00 9.62
CA GLN A 261 19.24 2.27 9.53
C GLN A 261 19.35 2.75 8.08
N SER A 262 19.63 1.84 7.14
CA SER A 262 19.66 2.15 5.71
C SER A 262 18.29 2.63 5.20
N ALA A 263 17.20 2.01 5.66
CA ALA A 263 15.84 2.42 5.32
C ALA A 263 15.54 3.84 5.84
N VAL A 264 15.85 4.11 7.11
CA VAL A 264 15.66 5.44 7.72
C VAL A 264 16.50 6.51 7.02
N THR A 265 17.76 6.20 6.69
CA THR A 265 18.65 7.11 5.97
C THR A 265 18.07 7.46 4.60
N ARG A 266 17.52 6.48 3.89
CA ARG A 266 16.92 6.71 2.58
C ARG A 266 15.64 7.55 2.66
N LEU A 267 14.80 7.31 3.65
CA LEU A 267 13.60 8.14 3.89
C LEU A 267 13.99 9.59 4.18
N ARG A 268 15.00 9.81 5.00
CA ARG A 268 15.52 11.16 5.30
C ARG A 268 16.13 11.84 4.08
N ALA A 269 16.89 11.10 3.27
CA ALA A 269 17.48 11.63 2.04
C ALA A 269 16.41 12.05 1.01
N GLN A 270 15.23 11.44 1.06
CA GLN A 270 14.08 11.80 0.24
C GLN A 270 13.15 12.85 0.88
N ASN A 271 13.56 13.46 1.99
CA ASN A 271 12.75 14.42 2.76
C ASN A 271 11.35 13.92 3.13
N VAL A 272 11.21 12.61 3.37
CA VAL A 272 9.93 12.06 3.85
C VAL A 272 9.70 12.54 5.27
N PRO A 273 8.58 13.23 5.58
CA PRO A 273 8.30 13.70 6.93
C PRO A 273 8.08 12.49 7.87
N ASN A 274 8.63 12.60 9.07
CA ASN A 274 8.34 11.64 10.12
C ASN A 274 7.00 11.94 10.79
N ILE A 275 6.33 10.91 11.30
CA ILE A 275 5.08 11.04 12.02
C ILE A 275 5.40 11.00 13.52
N LYS A 276 4.98 12.02 14.27
CA LYS A 276 5.24 12.14 15.73
C LYS A 276 6.73 11.98 16.14
N GLY A 277 7.64 12.42 15.27
CA GLY A 277 9.07 12.41 15.55
C GLY A 277 9.79 11.08 15.23
N ALA A 278 9.10 10.08 14.72
CA ALA A 278 9.66 8.76 14.40
C ALA A 278 9.15 8.24 13.04
N TYR A 279 9.93 7.32 12.45
CA TYR A 279 9.44 6.46 11.38
C TYR A 279 8.93 5.16 11.99
N THR A 280 7.81 4.66 11.49
CA THR A 280 7.19 3.43 11.99
C THR A 280 7.53 2.28 11.05
N ALA A 281 7.99 1.16 11.62
CA ALA A 281 8.23 -0.07 10.89
C ALA A 281 7.17 -1.12 11.24
N HIS A 282 6.60 -1.76 10.24
CA HIS A 282 5.76 -2.95 10.39
C HIS A 282 6.60 -4.16 10.06
N VAL A 283 6.78 -5.02 11.02
CA VAL A 283 7.62 -6.21 10.91
C VAL A 283 6.84 -7.47 11.30
N ALA A 284 7.13 -8.58 10.63
CA ALA A 284 6.60 -9.87 11.01
C ALA A 284 7.26 -10.36 12.32
N PRO A 285 6.59 -11.22 13.11
CA PRO A 285 7.18 -11.77 14.33
C PRO A 285 8.54 -12.45 14.11
N GLN A 286 8.73 -13.16 12.99
CA GLN A 286 10.00 -13.76 12.63
C GLN A 286 11.12 -12.72 12.45
N THR A 287 10.81 -11.59 11.83
CA THR A 287 11.77 -10.48 11.66
C THR A 287 12.17 -9.86 13.01
N VAL A 288 11.25 -9.82 13.97
CA VAL A 288 11.56 -9.38 15.34
C VAL A 288 12.51 -10.38 16.03
N GLU A 289 12.28 -11.68 15.86
CA GLU A 289 13.17 -12.72 16.36
C GLU A 289 14.59 -12.59 15.77
N GLU A 290 14.70 -12.36 14.44
CA GLU A 290 15.99 -12.13 13.78
C GLU A 290 16.71 -10.89 14.34
N LEU A 291 15.98 -9.80 14.61
CA LEU A 291 16.56 -8.60 15.22
C LEU A 291 17.13 -8.85 16.61
N PHE A 292 16.48 -9.69 17.42
CA PHE A 292 17.01 -10.07 18.73
C PHE A 292 18.25 -10.98 18.66
N GLN A 293 18.54 -11.54 17.49
CA GLN A 293 19.80 -12.28 17.25
C GLN A 293 20.94 -11.36 16.81
N ASP A 294 20.65 -10.09 16.42
CA ASP A 294 21.66 -9.12 16.08
C ASP A 294 22.26 -8.44 17.32
N ASN A 295 23.53 -8.73 17.59
CA ASN A 295 24.26 -8.15 18.73
C ASN A 295 24.27 -6.61 18.72
N ASN A 296 24.29 -5.99 17.56
CA ASN A 296 24.26 -4.53 17.46
C ASN A 296 22.90 -3.96 17.89
N PHE A 297 21.81 -4.71 17.64
CA PHE A 297 20.48 -4.32 18.11
C PHE A 297 20.33 -4.49 19.62
N LEU A 298 20.94 -5.52 20.20
CA LEU A 298 20.89 -5.76 21.65
C LEU A 298 21.70 -4.75 22.46
N LEU A 299 22.71 -4.12 21.86
CA LEU A 299 23.60 -3.14 22.48
C LEU A 299 23.20 -1.69 22.25
N ALA A 300 22.21 -1.43 21.35
CA ALA A 300 21.72 -0.10 21.01
C ALA A 300 20.60 0.36 21.96
#